data_b39e4c221dc47e3503a2c0799f898a5d
#
_entry.id   b39e4c221dc47e3503a2c0799f898a5d
#
_cell.length_a   1.000
_cell.length_b   1.000
_cell.length_c   1.000
_cell.angle_alpha   90.00
_cell.angle_beta   90.00
_cell.angle_gamma   90.00
#
_symmetry.space_group_name_H-M   'P 1'
#
loop_
_entity.id
_entity.type
_entity.pdbx_description
1 polymer ?
#
loop_
_entity_poly.entity_id
_entity_poly.type
_entity_poly.pdbx_seq_one_letter_code
_entity_poly.pdbx_strand_id
1 'polypeptide(L)'
;MTVRSRTSLYATSTGVALPKVLPKVLPKALSKALPEQALAPAAESCGRLPVAVVRDLRQRAGHGPRRLTFGEGDLIVVSGLPGGGKSTLMRQAVTGPRIDSQDTRDRWSRRMPRLLPYAAYRPLVRLAHYASLRRALRSGASVVVHDCGTQAWVRRWLAREAARRGTALHLLVLDVPVDTALRGQHERGRGVSRYAFARHRRTVGRLVAATERGELPRGCRSAVLLDRAAAQDLRVIAFDR
;
A
#
# COMPACT_ATOMS: atom_id res chain seq x y z
N MET A 1 0.07 -28.47 51.53
CA MET A 1 1.32 -27.87 52.05
C MET A 1 1.78 -26.89 51.01
N THR A 2 1.61 -25.79 51.19
CA THR A 2 2.07 -24.55 51.80
C THR A 2 2.20 -23.47 50.74
N VAL A 3 1.33 -22.52 50.84
CA VAL A 3 1.27 -21.20 50.26
C VAL A 3 2.53 -20.40 50.58
N ARG A 4 3.04 -19.57 49.67
CA ARG A 4 3.67 -18.29 50.02
C ARG A 4 3.45 -17.22 48.96
N SER A 5 2.50 -16.37 49.26
CA SER A 5 2.39 -14.97 48.81
C SER A 5 3.64 -14.16 49.22
N ARG A 6 4.02 -13.21 48.42
CA ARG A 6 4.68 -12.01 48.92
C ARG A 6 4.17 -10.78 48.19
N THR A 7 3.50 -10.01 49.00
CA THR A 7 2.92 -8.69 48.86
C THR A 7 3.98 -7.59 48.98
N SER A 8 3.79 -6.50 48.21
CA SER A 8 3.89 -5.09 48.65
C SER A 8 5.27 -4.48 48.93
N LEU A 9 5.54 -3.28 48.42
CA LEU A 9 5.44 -2.03 49.19
C LEU A 9 5.92 -0.82 48.38
N TYR A 10 5.06 0.23 48.39
CA TYR A 10 5.24 1.69 48.50
C TYR A 10 6.04 2.47 47.44
N ALA A 11 5.43 3.36 46.72
CA ALA A 11 4.90 4.70 47.03
C ALA A 11 5.95 5.68 47.59
N THR A 12 6.16 6.75 46.84
CA THR A 12 6.07 8.12 47.44
C THR A 12 6.03 9.17 46.32
N SER A 13 5.08 10.03 46.48
CA SER A 13 4.82 11.29 45.80
C SER A 13 5.85 12.34 46.19
N THR A 14 6.23 13.23 45.28
CA THR A 14 6.59 14.60 45.65
C THR A 14 6.07 15.53 44.55
N GLY A 15 5.11 16.33 44.95
CA GLY A 15 4.59 17.45 44.21
C GLY A 15 5.60 18.61 44.21
N VAL A 16 5.66 19.34 43.13
CA VAL A 16 6.25 20.67 43.10
C VAL A 16 5.24 21.60 42.44
N ALA A 17 4.93 22.67 43.23
CA ALA A 17 3.96 23.70 42.99
C ALA A 17 4.36 24.66 41.87
N LEU A 18 3.35 25.13 41.13
CA LEU A 18 3.40 26.28 40.22
C LEU A 18 3.48 27.59 41.00
N PRO A 19 4.17 28.62 40.55
CA PRO A 19 3.91 29.99 40.94
C PRO A 19 3.06 30.68 39.85
N LYS A 20 1.92 31.22 40.32
CA LYS A 20 1.16 32.30 39.69
C LYS A 20 1.92 33.60 39.87
N VAL A 21 2.18 34.32 38.81
CA VAL A 21 2.21 35.80 38.83
C VAL A 21 1.86 36.34 37.46
N LEU A 22 0.76 37.07 37.38
CA LEU A 22 0.47 38.07 36.34
C LEU A 22 1.06 39.41 36.76
N PRO A 23 1.42 40.28 35.85
CA PRO A 23 0.92 41.63 35.93
C PRO A 23 0.27 42.14 34.63
N LYS A 24 -0.88 42.79 34.84
CA LYS A 24 -1.51 43.77 33.99
C LYS A 24 -0.60 44.98 33.85
N VAL A 25 -0.43 45.50 32.66
CA VAL A 25 -0.45 46.93 32.32
C VAL A 25 -0.66 47.06 30.80
N LEU A 26 -1.77 47.74 30.42
CA LEU A 26 -1.98 48.35 29.11
C LEU A 26 -1.36 49.75 29.10
N PRO A 27 -0.91 50.24 27.97
CA PRO A 27 -1.15 51.65 27.61
C PRO A 27 -2.02 51.78 26.36
N LYS A 28 -3.02 52.67 26.53
CA LYS A 28 -3.84 53.25 25.46
C LYS A 28 -2.99 54.20 24.58
N ALA A 29 -3.45 54.33 23.36
CA ALA A 29 -3.31 55.39 22.38
C ALA A 29 -2.29 55.18 21.27
N LEU A 30 -2.78 54.86 20.08
CA LEU A 30 -2.74 55.82 18.94
C LEU A 30 -3.72 55.36 17.85
N SER A 31 -4.83 56.10 17.75
CA SER A 31 -5.72 56.08 16.60
C SER A 31 -5.03 56.81 15.44
N LYS A 32 -4.73 56.07 14.37
CA LYS A 32 -4.51 56.69 13.05
C LYS A 32 -5.14 55.78 12.00
N ALA A 33 -6.12 56.36 11.35
CA ALA A 33 -6.87 55.80 10.24
C ALA A 33 -5.95 55.28 9.12
N LEU A 34 -6.12 54.07 8.71
CA LEU A 34 -5.60 53.50 7.45
C LEU A 34 -6.80 53.10 6.58
N PRO A 35 -6.74 53.26 5.26
CA PRO A 35 -7.90 53.15 4.39
C PRO A 35 -8.38 51.70 4.29
N GLU A 36 -9.70 51.59 4.28
CA GLU A 36 -10.49 50.41 4.06
C GLU A 36 -10.21 49.83 2.67
N GLN A 37 -9.19 48.97 2.57
CA GLN A 37 -9.04 48.10 1.42
C GLN A 37 -9.81 46.82 1.71
N ALA A 38 -10.79 46.55 0.85
CA ALA A 38 -11.65 45.40 0.85
C ALA A 38 -10.92 44.11 1.14
N LEU A 39 -11.09 43.53 2.32
CA LEU A 39 -10.80 42.13 2.59
C LEU A 39 -11.84 41.30 1.82
N ALA A 40 -11.43 40.83 0.65
CA ALA A 40 -12.10 39.68 0.07
C ALA A 40 -12.02 38.52 1.10
N PRO A 41 -13.14 37.80 1.37
CA PRO A 41 -13.07 36.67 2.26
C PRO A 41 -12.09 35.64 1.65
N ALA A 42 -10.99 35.41 2.37
CA ALA A 42 -10.17 34.25 2.13
C ALA A 42 -11.08 33.02 2.29
N ALA A 43 -11.48 32.44 1.18
CA ALA A 43 -12.16 31.17 1.16
C ALA A 43 -11.20 30.20 1.87
N GLU A 44 -11.51 29.88 3.12
CA GLU A 44 -10.96 28.72 3.81
C GLU A 44 -11.19 27.53 2.90
N SER A 45 -10.16 27.16 2.15
CA SER A 45 -10.11 25.87 1.49
C SER A 45 -9.99 24.84 2.61
N CYS A 46 -11.14 24.54 3.23
CA CYS A 46 -11.31 23.32 3.99
C CYS A 46 -10.89 22.20 3.06
N GLY A 47 -9.66 21.72 3.25
CA GLY A 47 -9.03 20.70 2.43
C GLY A 47 -9.87 19.42 2.48
N ARG A 48 -10.88 19.36 1.61
CA ARG A 48 -11.65 18.15 1.37
C ARG A 48 -10.64 17.11 0.93
N LEU A 49 -10.31 16.19 1.83
CA LEU A 49 -9.50 15.02 1.49
C LEU A 49 -10.10 14.43 0.20
N PRO A 50 -9.30 14.23 -0.86
CA PRO A 50 -9.82 13.73 -2.13
C PRO A 50 -10.59 12.44 -1.86
N VAL A 51 -11.85 12.39 -2.27
CA VAL A 51 -12.70 11.21 -2.12
C VAL A 51 -11.97 10.03 -2.74
N ALA A 52 -11.82 8.96 -1.98
CA ALA A 52 -11.17 7.74 -2.44
C ALA A 52 -11.94 7.18 -3.65
N VAL A 53 -11.26 7.10 -4.79
CA VAL A 53 -11.89 6.62 -6.03
C VAL A 53 -11.75 5.11 -6.10
N VAL A 54 -12.87 4.39 -6.00
CA VAL A 54 -12.93 2.94 -6.21
C VAL A 54 -13.59 2.66 -7.56
N ARG A 55 -12.94 1.85 -8.40
CA ARG A 55 -13.46 1.37 -9.68
C ARG A 55 -13.60 -0.14 -9.63
N ASP A 56 -14.84 -0.64 -9.63
CA ASP A 56 -15.11 -2.07 -9.75
C ASP A 56 -15.26 -2.44 -11.23
N LEU A 57 -14.36 -3.25 -11.70
CA LEU A 57 -14.32 -3.74 -13.08
C LEU A 57 -14.63 -5.24 -13.17
N ARG A 58 -15.03 -5.87 -12.08
CA ARG A 58 -15.44 -7.27 -12.05
C ARG A 58 -16.77 -7.47 -12.78
N GLN A 59 -17.01 -8.69 -13.25
CA GLN A 59 -18.26 -9.12 -13.89
C GLN A 59 -18.64 -8.33 -15.16
N ARG A 60 -17.66 -7.76 -15.85
CA ARG A 60 -17.91 -6.99 -17.07
C ARG A 60 -17.81 -7.81 -18.35
N ALA A 61 -17.60 -9.11 -18.27
CA ALA A 61 -17.70 -10.08 -19.36
C ALA A 61 -17.19 -9.56 -20.74
N GLY A 62 -15.91 -9.22 -20.83
CA GLY A 62 -15.30 -8.70 -22.07
C GLY A 62 -15.52 -7.20 -22.35
N HIS A 63 -16.31 -6.51 -21.53
CA HIS A 63 -16.51 -5.05 -21.61
C HIS A 63 -15.62 -4.27 -20.65
N GLY A 64 -14.60 -4.90 -20.10
CA GLY A 64 -13.59 -4.24 -19.27
C GLY A 64 -12.69 -3.30 -20.08
N PRO A 65 -12.12 -2.26 -19.45
CA PRO A 65 -11.20 -1.38 -20.15
C PRO A 65 -9.91 -2.14 -20.50
N ARG A 66 -9.46 -1.99 -21.73
CA ARG A 66 -8.18 -2.54 -22.19
C ARG A 66 -6.97 -1.74 -21.68
N ARG A 67 -7.20 -0.51 -21.23
CA ARG A 67 -6.18 0.42 -20.73
C ARG A 67 -6.61 1.03 -19.41
N LEU A 68 -5.69 1.08 -18.45
CA LEU A 68 -5.79 1.89 -17.24
C LEU A 68 -4.68 2.92 -17.26
N THR A 69 -5.03 4.18 -16.98
CA THR A 69 -4.10 5.31 -16.99
C THR A 69 -3.99 5.90 -15.60
N PHE A 70 -2.77 6.21 -15.19
CA PHE A 70 -2.40 6.82 -13.91
C PHE A 70 -1.46 7.99 -14.19
N GLY A 71 -1.19 8.83 -13.20
CA GLY A 71 -0.26 9.95 -13.35
C GLY A 71 1.20 9.51 -13.46
N GLU A 72 2.01 10.31 -14.15
CA GLU A 72 3.47 10.09 -14.18
C GLU A 72 4.04 10.16 -12.76
N GLY A 73 4.94 9.24 -12.42
CA GLY A 73 5.53 9.11 -11.09
C GLY A 73 4.69 8.33 -10.10
N ASP A 74 3.43 8.02 -10.43
CA ASP A 74 2.54 7.26 -9.55
C ASP A 74 3.05 5.83 -9.28
N LEU A 75 2.65 5.32 -8.13
CA LEU A 75 2.96 3.97 -7.69
C LEU A 75 1.70 3.10 -7.72
N ILE A 76 1.82 1.89 -8.23
CA ILE A 76 0.70 0.92 -8.25
C ILE A 76 1.11 -0.32 -7.47
N VAL A 77 0.26 -0.74 -6.54
CA VAL A 77 0.39 -2.02 -5.83
C VAL A 77 -0.61 -3.01 -6.38
N VAL A 78 -0.12 -4.13 -6.91
CA VAL A 78 -0.96 -5.23 -7.38
C VAL A 78 -1.09 -6.27 -6.27
N SER A 79 -2.29 -6.41 -5.71
CA SER A 79 -2.63 -7.34 -4.63
C SER A 79 -3.57 -8.45 -5.11
N GLY A 80 -3.65 -9.55 -4.37
CA GLY A 80 -4.53 -10.69 -4.66
C GLY A 80 -3.94 -12.02 -4.18
N LEU A 81 -4.68 -13.11 -4.32
CA LEU A 81 -4.27 -14.43 -3.85
C LEU A 81 -2.99 -14.96 -4.53
N PRO A 82 -2.13 -15.71 -3.82
CA PRO A 82 -1.06 -16.48 -4.45
C PRO A 82 -1.64 -17.45 -5.48
N GLY A 83 -1.10 -17.46 -6.69
CA GLY A 83 -1.66 -18.26 -7.81
C GLY A 83 -2.75 -17.54 -8.61
N GLY A 84 -3.26 -16.39 -8.16
CA GLY A 84 -4.36 -15.66 -8.80
C GLY A 84 -4.02 -14.95 -10.13
N GLY A 85 -2.78 -15.00 -10.65
CA GLY A 85 -2.47 -14.43 -11.96
C GLY A 85 -1.80 -13.04 -11.94
N LYS A 86 -1.50 -12.46 -10.76
CA LYS A 86 -0.88 -11.12 -10.65
C LYS A 86 0.37 -10.90 -11.49
N SER A 87 1.32 -11.85 -11.44
CA SER A 87 2.56 -11.76 -12.24
C SER A 87 2.29 -11.86 -13.73
N THR A 88 1.25 -12.59 -14.13
CA THR A 88 0.81 -12.68 -15.53
C THR A 88 0.25 -11.34 -15.98
N LEU A 89 -0.66 -10.76 -15.20
CA LEU A 89 -1.21 -9.43 -15.45
C LEU A 89 -0.10 -8.38 -15.58
N MET A 90 0.85 -8.36 -14.63
CA MET A 90 1.96 -7.40 -14.68
C MET A 90 2.86 -7.59 -15.90
N ARG A 91 3.13 -8.82 -16.32
CA ARG A 91 3.91 -9.08 -17.55
C ARG A 91 3.18 -8.68 -18.80
N GLN A 92 1.86 -8.87 -18.83
CA GLN A 92 1.02 -8.58 -19.99
C GLN A 92 0.75 -7.08 -20.17
N ALA A 93 0.45 -6.38 -19.07
CA ALA A 93 -0.10 -5.03 -19.11
C ALA A 93 0.91 -3.92 -18.75
N VAL A 94 2.05 -4.24 -18.11
CA VAL A 94 3.02 -3.23 -17.67
C VAL A 94 4.21 -3.21 -18.60
N THR A 95 4.38 -2.11 -19.35
CA THR A 95 5.53 -1.89 -20.24
C THR A 95 6.71 -1.23 -19.53
N GLY A 96 6.47 -0.52 -18.42
CA GLY A 96 7.47 0.21 -17.64
C GLY A 96 8.09 -0.60 -16.49
N PRO A 97 8.74 0.09 -15.53
CA PRO A 97 9.36 -0.53 -14.36
C PRO A 97 8.35 -1.33 -13.54
N ARG A 98 8.60 -2.63 -13.39
CA ARG A 98 7.82 -3.52 -12.53
C ARG A 98 8.71 -4.25 -11.54
N ILE A 99 8.25 -4.38 -10.33
CA ILE A 99 8.94 -5.08 -9.25
C ILE A 99 8.11 -6.28 -8.83
N ASP A 100 8.42 -7.43 -9.42
CA ASP A 100 7.78 -8.70 -9.09
C ASP A 100 8.71 -9.58 -8.24
N SER A 101 8.20 -10.07 -7.13
CA SER A 101 8.91 -11.00 -6.26
C SER A 101 9.21 -12.35 -6.93
N GLN A 102 8.40 -12.74 -7.92
CA GLN A 102 8.64 -13.96 -8.71
C GLN A 102 9.86 -13.78 -9.61
N ASP A 103 9.95 -12.65 -10.33
CA ASP A 103 11.09 -12.39 -11.21
C ASP A 103 12.41 -12.37 -10.42
N THR A 104 12.38 -11.81 -9.20
CA THR A 104 13.55 -11.83 -8.30
C THR A 104 13.90 -13.25 -7.88
N ARG A 105 12.91 -14.04 -7.47
CA ARG A 105 13.11 -15.45 -7.08
C ARG A 105 13.66 -16.28 -8.24
N ASP A 106 13.10 -16.13 -9.43
CA ASP A 106 13.52 -16.91 -10.61
C ASP A 106 14.94 -16.55 -11.05
N ARG A 107 15.31 -15.28 -10.94
CA ARG A 107 16.70 -14.83 -11.18
C ARG A 107 17.69 -15.48 -10.21
N TRP A 108 17.34 -15.54 -8.93
CA TRP A 108 18.18 -16.17 -7.92
C TRP A 108 18.22 -17.68 -8.05
N SER A 109 17.09 -18.34 -8.33
CA SER A 109 17.05 -19.79 -8.50
C SER A 109 17.92 -20.29 -9.67
N ARG A 110 18.10 -19.46 -10.72
CA ARG A 110 19.03 -19.77 -11.82
C ARG A 110 20.51 -19.62 -11.46
N ARG A 111 20.82 -18.85 -10.42
CA ARG A 111 22.21 -18.59 -9.97
C ARG A 111 22.66 -19.49 -8.83
N MET A 112 21.71 -20.05 -8.10
CA MET A 112 22.02 -20.91 -6.94
C MET A 112 22.25 -22.36 -7.39
N PRO A 113 23.16 -23.07 -6.71
CA PRO A 113 23.35 -24.50 -6.93
C PRO A 113 22.03 -25.26 -6.77
N ARG A 114 21.79 -26.26 -7.63
CA ARG A 114 20.54 -27.04 -7.62
C ARG A 114 20.31 -27.78 -6.30
N LEU A 115 21.36 -28.11 -5.58
CA LEU A 115 21.32 -28.79 -4.26
C LEU A 115 20.94 -27.86 -3.12
N LEU A 116 21.02 -26.53 -3.30
CA LEU A 116 20.71 -25.58 -2.24
C LEU A 116 19.19 -25.34 -2.15
N PRO A 117 18.51 -25.74 -1.05
CA PRO A 117 17.08 -25.54 -0.91
C PRO A 117 16.74 -24.05 -0.86
N TYR A 118 15.61 -23.67 -1.47
CA TYR A 118 15.15 -22.27 -1.49
C TYR A 118 15.08 -21.62 -0.11
N ALA A 119 14.77 -22.38 0.93
CA ALA A 119 14.70 -21.88 2.30
C ALA A 119 16.01 -21.22 2.76
N ALA A 120 17.16 -21.75 2.33
CA ALA A 120 18.48 -21.27 2.74
C ALA A 120 18.79 -19.87 2.15
N TYR A 121 18.44 -19.61 0.90
CA TYR A 121 18.74 -18.32 0.26
C TYR A 121 17.52 -17.38 0.16
N ARG A 122 16.37 -17.76 0.68
CA ARG A 122 15.14 -16.94 0.72
C ARG A 122 15.35 -15.55 1.35
N PRO A 123 16.13 -15.37 2.45
CA PRO A 123 16.41 -14.04 2.99
C PRO A 123 17.12 -13.13 2.00
N LEU A 124 18.10 -13.66 1.25
CA LEU A 124 18.85 -12.91 0.22
C LEU A 124 17.92 -12.48 -0.94
N VAL A 125 17.03 -13.38 -1.38
CA VAL A 125 16.01 -13.06 -2.40
C VAL A 125 15.12 -11.90 -1.93
N ARG A 126 14.70 -11.91 -0.67
CA ARG A 126 13.89 -10.81 -0.09
C ARG A 126 14.66 -9.51 -0.03
N LEU A 127 15.91 -9.55 0.42
CA LEU A 127 16.78 -8.37 0.47
C LEU A 127 16.99 -7.79 -0.92
N ALA A 128 17.31 -8.63 -1.92
CA ALA A 128 17.48 -8.22 -3.31
C ALA A 128 16.19 -7.61 -3.90
N HIS A 129 15.03 -8.20 -3.56
CA HIS A 129 13.73 -7.66 -3.98
C HIS A 129 13.51 -6.24 -3.43
N TYR A 130 13.72 -6.02 -2.12
CA TYR A 130 13.53 -4.69 -1.53
C TYR A 130 14.61 -3.69 -1.95
N ALA A 131 15.84 -4.13 -2.20
CA ALA A 131 16.89 -3.30 -2.76
C ALA A 131 16.53 -2.81 -4.18
N SER A 132 15.98 -3.71 -5.01
CA SER A 132 15.49 -3.38 -6.35
C SER A 132 14.31 -2.41 -6.29
N LEU A 133 13.36 -2.64 -5.38
CA LEU A 133 12.25 -1.72 -5.13
C LEU A 133 12.77 -0.34 -4.72
N ARG A 134 13.67 -0.27 -3.72
CA ARG A 134 14.25 1.00 -3.28
C ARG A 134 14.96 1.76 -4.40
N ARG A 135 15.69 1.04 -5.27
CA ARG A 135 16.34 1.66 -6.44
C ARG A 135 15.32 2.24 -7.42
N ALA A 136 14.28 1.47 -7.76
CA ALA A 136 13.20 1.94 -8.62
C ALA A 136 12.45 3.13 -8.01
N LEU A 137 12.20 3.12 -6.70
CA LEU A 137 11.61 4.26 -6.01
C LEU A 137 12.51 5.51 -6.07
N ARG A 138 13.82 5.38 -5.97
CA ARG A 138 14.75 6.52 -6.03
C ARG A 138 14.89 7.16 -7.40
N SER A 139 14.57 6.42 -8.47
CA SER A 139 14.64 6.98 -9.83
C SER A 139 13.51 7.99 -10.15
N GLY A 140 12.51 8.13 -9.28
CA GLY A 140 11.35 8.98 -9.54
C GLY A 140 10.33 8.39 -10.51
N ALA A 141 10.68 7.31 -11.21
CA ALA A 141 9.80 6.69 -12.20
C ALA A 141 8.52 6.10 -11.58
N SER A 142 7.49 6.00 -12.41
CA SER A 142 6.28 5.23 -12.11
C SER A 142 6.64 3.75 -11.94
N VAL A 143 6.11 3.10 -10.93
CA VAL A 143 6.47 1.69 -10.61
C VAL A 143 5.23 0.88 -10.28
N VAL A 144 5.13 -0.31 -10.89
CA VAL A 144 4.14 -1.32 -10.53
C VAL A 144 4.78 -2.37 -9.64
N VAL A 145 4.26 -2.55 -8.43
CA VAL A 145 4.82 -3.42 -7.39
C VAL A 145 3.89 -4.59 -7.09
N HIS A 146 4.42 -5.80 -7.11
CA HIS A 146 3.68 -6.97 -6.64
C HIS A 146 3.67 -7.04 -5.11
N ASP A 147 2.49 -7.02 -4.50
CA ASP A 147 2.28 -7.29 -3.08
C ASP A 147 1.31 -8.46 -2.88
N CYS A 148 1.68 -9.37 -2.01
CA CYS A 148 0.80 -10.48 -1.62
C CYS A 148 -0.34 -10.06 -0.68
N GLY A 149 -0.50 -8.76 -0.40
CA GLY A 149 -1.52 -8.25 0.52
C GLY A 149 -1.23 -8.44 2.01
N THR A 150 -0.21 -9.24 2.36
CA THR A 150 0.10 -9.57 3.78
C THR A 150 1.07 -8.61 4.46
N GLN A 151 1.69 -7.72 3.70
CA GLN A 151 2.76 -6.84 4.21
C GLN A 151 2.31 -5.38 4.25
N ALA A 152 1.51 -5.03 5.25
CA ALA A 152 1.03 -3.67 5.44
C ALA A 152 2.15 -2.61 5.53
N TRP A 153 3.36 -3.01 6.01
CA TRP A 153 4.50 -2.11 6.08
C TRP A 153 5.03 -1.70 4.70
N VAL A 154 4.98 -2.59 3.70
CA VAL A 154 5.37 -2.27 2.31
C VAL A 154 4.43 -1.21 1.74
N ARG A 155 3.12 -1.38 1.89
CA ARG A 155 2.14 -0.38 1.44
C ARG A 155 2.33 0.96 2.14
N ARG A 156 2.58 0.95 3.46
CA ARG A 156 2.89 2.19 4.20
C ARG A 156 4.19 2.86 3.72
N TRP A 157 5.20 2.08 3.39
CA TRP A 157 6.43 2.62 2.82
C TRP A 157 6.16 3.26 1.45
N LEU A 158 5.46 2.56 0.55
CA LEU A 158 5.08 3.08 -0.77
C LEU A 158 4.21 4.33 -0.66
N ALA A 159 3.25 4.37 0.28
CA ALA A 159 2.42 5.54 0.53
C ALA A 159 3.24 6.76 0.98
N ARG A 160 4.22 6.56 1.89
CA ARG A 160 5.13 7.65 2.30
C ARG A 160 6.00 8.12 1.14
N GLU A 161 6.44 7.19 0.31
CA GLU A 161 7.27 7.52 -0.84
C GLU A 161 6.48 8.30 -1.89
N ALA A 162 5.24 7.90 -2.20
CA ALA A 162 4.35 8.63 -3.07
C ALA A 162 4.08 10.05 -2.54
N ALA A 163 3.75 10.18 -1.26
CA ALA A 163 3.54 11.48 -0.61
C ALA A 163 4.79 12.37 -0.68
N ARG A 164 5.99 11.80 -0.44
CA ARG A 164 7.27 12.53 -0.54
C ARG A 164 7.56 13.07 -1.94
N ARG A 165 7.05 12.39 -2.98
CA ARG A 165 7.22 12.78 -4.38
C ARG A 165 6.11 13.72 -4.89
N GLY A 166 5.05 13.95 -4.10
CA GLY A 166 3.85 14.62 -4.57
C GLY A 166 3.02 13.81 -5.57
N THR A 167 3.23 12.46 -5.62
CA THR A 167 2.53 11.53 -6.50
C THR A 167 1.52 10.68 -5.72
N ALA A 168 0.79 9.80 -6.40
CA ALA A 168 -0.23 8.97 -5.80
C ALA A 168 0.19 7.50 -5.67
N LEU A 169 -0.37 6.81 -4.67
CA LEU A 169 -0.36 5.36 -4.57
C LEU A 169 -1.73 4.81 -4.95
N HIS A 170 -1.76 3.87 -5.88
CA HIS A 170 -2.95 3.18 -6.34
C HIS A 170 -2.91 1.70 -5.99
N LEU A 171 -4.08 1.14 -5.72
CA LEU A 171 -4.24 -0.26 -5.40
C LEU A 171 -4.96 -0.98 -6.55
N LEU A 172 -4.35 -2.04 -7.08
CA LEU A 172 -4.96 -2.93 -8.05
C LEU A 172 -5.21 -4.28 -7.37
N VAL A 173 -6.46 -4.65 -7.15
CA VAL A 173 -6.81 -5.89 -6.45
C VAL A 173 -7.34 -6.90 -7.46
N LEU A 174 -6.60 -7.99 -7.61
CA LEU A 174 -7.04 -9.13 -8.41
C LEU A 174 -7.81 -10.08 -7.50
N ASP A 175 -9.13 -10.03 -7.64
CA ASP A 175 -10.09 -10.84 -6.91
C ASP A 175 -10.45 -12.07 -7.75
N VAL A 176 -9.96 -13.22 -7.34
CA VAL A 176 -10.21 -14.50 -8.01
C VAL A 176 -10.68 -15.54 -7.00
N PRO A 177 -11.56 -16.49 -7.44
CA PRO A 177 -11.98 -17.61 -6.59
C PRO A 177 -10.80 -18.40 -6.05
N VAL A 178 -10.95 -18.90 -4.83
CA VAL A 178 -9.92 -19.68 -4.11
C VAL A 178 -9.43 -20.85 -4.95
N ASP A 179 -10.36 -21.59 -5.55
CA ASP A 179 -10.04 -22.78 -6.37
C ASP A 179 -9.23 -22.41 -7.62
N THR A 180 -9.54 -21.27 -8.24
CA THR A 180 -8.76 -20.74 -9.37
C THR A 180 -7.34 -20.40 -8.95
N ALA A 181 -7.17 -19.80 -7.77
CA ALA A 181 -5.85 -19.47 -7.23
C ALA A 181 -5.05 -20.74 -6.88
N LEU A 182 -5.70 -21.76 -6.32
CA LEU A 182 -5.08 -23.04 -6.01
C LEU A 182 -4.65 -23.77 -7.28
N ARG A 183 -5.52 -23.86 -8.31
CA ARG A 183 -5.13 -24.41 -9.62
C ARG A 183 -3.91 -23.70 -10.19
N GLY A 184 -3.88 -22.38 -10.19
CA GLY A 184 -2.73 -21.63 -10.67
C GLY A 184 -1.45 -21.78 -9.84
N GLN A 185 -1.52 -22.30 -8.61
CA GLN A 185 -0.34 -22.72 -7.85
C GLN A 185 0.15 -24.11 -8.30
N HIS A 186 -0.77 -25.06 -8.48
CA HIS A 186 -0.46 -26.41 -8.95
C HIS A 186 0.21 -26.40 -10.34
N GLU A 187 -0.35 -25.67 -11.28
CA GLU A 187 0.18 -25.51 -12.65
C GLU A 187 1.63 -24.99 -12.67
N ARG A 188 2.01 -24.19 -11.67
CA ARG A 188 3.38 -23.65 -11.56
C ARG A 188 4.33 -24.54 -10.77
N GLY A 189 3.87 -25.70 -10.26
CA GLY A 189 4.66 -26.57 -9.40
C GLY A 189 5.17 -25.90 -8.11
N ARG A 190 4.56 -24.80 -7.69
CA ARG A 190 5.03 -23.97 -6.57
C ARG A 190 3.86 -23.52 -5.71
N GLY A 191 3.54 -24.31 -4.72
CA GLY A 191 2.55 -23.97 -3.70
C GLY A 191 3.13 -23.16 -2.56
N VAL A 192 2.29 -22.39 -1.90
CA VAL A 192 2.53 -21.92 -0.52
C VAL A 192 1.91 -22.93 0.46
N SER A 193 2.41 -23.02 1.69
CA SER A 193 1.80 -23.91 2.68
C SER A 193 0.32 -23.56 2.91
N ARG A 194 -0.47 -24.54 3.31
CA ARG A 194 -1.92 -24.36 3.60
C ARG A 194 -2.15 -23.23 4.59
N TYR A 195 -1.32 -23.14 5.62
CA TYR A 195 -1.38 -22.05 6.61
C TYR A 195 -1.11 -20.68 5.97
N ALA A 196 -0.04 -20.56 5.17
CA ALA A 196 0.30 -19.32 4.47
C ALA A 196 -0.82 -18.91 3.50
N PHE A 197 -1.39 -19.86 2.77
CA PHE A 197 -2.51 -19.60 1.87
C PHE A 197 -3.75 -19.10 2.62
N ALA A 198 -4.12 -19.74 3.72
CA ALA A 198 -5.26 -19.32 4.56
C ALA A 198 -5.05 -17.88 5.09
N ARG A 199 -3.83 -17.54 5.52
CA ARG A 199 -3.48 -16.18 5.94
C ARG A 199 -3.64 -15.18 4.79
N HIS A 200 -3.17 -15.51 3.58
CA HIS A 200 -3.34 -14.68 2.40
C HIS A 200 -4.82 -14.47 2.08
N ARG A 201 -5.60 -15.55 2.07
CA ARG A 201 -7.04 -15.49 1.83
C ARG A 201 -7.76 -14.53 2.77
N ARG A 202 -7.51 -14.64 4.09
CA ARG A 202 -8.09 -13.72 5.08
C ARG A 202 -7.71 -12.27 4.84
N THR A 203 -6.45 -12.02 4.48
CA THR A 203 -5.96 -10.65 4.28
C THR A 203 -6.49 -10.04 2.99
N VAL A 204 -6.49 -10.81 1.90
CA VAL A 204 -7.03 -10.34 0.60
C VAL A 204 -8.54 -10.16 0.70
N GLY A 205 -9.28 -11.09 1.33
CA GLY A 205 -10.72 -10.95 1.53
C GLY A 205 -11.09 -9.70 2.31
N ARG A 206 -10.35 -9.38 3.39
CA ARG A 206 -10.56 -8.11 4.11
C ARG A 206 -10.24 -6.87 3.25
N LEU A 207 -9.22 -6.97 2.41
CA LEU A 207 -8.85 -5.88 1.51
C LEU A 207 -9.94 -5.65 0.44
N VAL A 208 -10.46 -6.72 -0.16
CA VAL A 208 -11.57 -6.64 -1.13
C VAL A 208 -12.80 -6.03 -0.45
N ALA A 209 -13.25 -6.60 0.69
CA ALA A 209 -14.43 -6.12 1.40
C ALA A 209 -14.31 -4.65 1.86
N ALA A 210 -13.13 -4.22 2.30
CA ALA A 210 -12.88 -2.81 2.63
C ALA A 210 -12.96 -1.93 1.38
N THR A 211 -12.36 -2.36 0.27
CA THR A 211 -12.39 -1.63 -1.00
C THR A 211 -13.83 -1.49 -1.54
N GLU A 212 -14.64 -2.54 -1.44
CA GLU A 212 -16.06 -2.53 -1.83
C GLU A 212 -16.87 -1.50 -1.03
N ARG A 213 -16.50 -1.23 0.22
CA ARG A 213 -17.11 -0.17 1.04
C ARG A 213 -16.51 1.21 0.80
N GLY A 214 -15.59 1.36 -0.15
CA GLY A 214 -14.87 2.63 -0.37
C GLY A 214 -13.74 2.90 0.62
N GLU A 215 -13.41 1.94 1.50
CA GLU A 215 -12.35 2.06 2.51
C GLU A 215 -11.02 1.66 1.90
N LEU A 216 -10.14 2.61 1.63
CA LEU A 216 -8.81 2.32 1.09
C LEU A 216 -7.75 2.22 2.20
N PRO A 217 -6.69 1.42 1.99
CA PRO A 217 -5.53 1.46 2.85
C PRO A 217 -4.95 2.88 2.93
N ARG A 218 -4.48 3.27 4.11
CA ARG A 218 -3.91 4.61 4.34
C ARG A 218 -2.87 4.98 3.30
N GLY A 219 -3.05 6.15 2.69
CA GLY A 219 -2.18 6.71 1.67
C GLY A 219 -2.43 6.19 0.26
N CYS A 220 -3.44 5.32 0.04
CA CYS A 220 -3.91 4.99 -1.29
C CYS A 220 -4.93 6.04 -1.76
N ARG A 221 -4.75 6.55 -2.97
CA ARG A 221 -5.65 7.53 -3.60
C ARG A 221 -6.83 6.85 -4.31
N SER A 222 -6.59 5.70 -4.91
CA SER A 222 -7.65 4.94 -5.59
C SER A 222 -7.42 3.44 -5.51
N ALA A 223 -8.47 2.68 -5.78
CA ALA A 223 -8.40 1.24 -5.98
C ALA A 223 -9.18 0.81 -7.22
N VAL A 224 -8.69 -0.26 -7.85
CA VAL A 224 -9.37 -0.95 -8.96
C VAL A 224 -9.53 -2.41 -8.57
N LEU A 225 -10.77 -2.92 -8.60
CA LEU A 225 -11.08 -4.33 -8.44
C LEU A 225 -11.18 -4.98 -9.81
N LEU A 226 -10.45 -6.07 -9.98
CA LEU A 226 -10.44 -6.88 -11.21
C LEU A 226 -10.75 -8.34 -10.86
N ASP A 227 -11.60 -8.98 -11.61
CA ASP A 227 -11.67 -10.44 -11.66
C ASP A 227 -10.68 -11.00 -12.71
N ARG A 228 -10.74 -12.30 -12.94
CA ARG A 228 -9.85 -12.96 -13.91
C ARG A 228 -10.11 -12.49 -15.34
N ALA A 229 -11.38 -12.30 -15.72
CA ALA A 229 -11.76 -11.87 -17.07
C ALA A 229 -11.27 -10.44 -17.34
N ALA A 230 -11.58 -9.51 -16.44
CA ALA A 230 -11.12 -8.12 -16.54
C ALA A 230 -9.59 -8.01 -16.56
N ALA A 231 -8.89 -8.85 -15.79
CA ALA A 231 -7.44 -8.88 -15.80
C ALA A 231 -6.85 -9.45 -17.11
N GLN A 232 -7.55 -10.38 -17.78
CA GLN A 232 -7.17 -10.89 -19.09
C GLN A 232 -7.42 -9.86 -20.20
N ASP A 233 -8.49 -9.07 -20.10
CA ASP A 233 -8.81 -8.02 -21.07
C ASP A 233 -7.88 -6.81 -20.96
N LEU A 234 -7.34 -6.54 -19.78
CA LEU A 234 -6.45 -5.42 -19.55
C LEU A 234 -5.10 -5.62 -20.26
N ARG A 235 -4.82 -4.79 -21.26
CA ARG A 235 -3.63 -4.85 -22.12
C ARG A 235 -2.55 -3.84 -21.73
N VAL A 236 -2.95 -2.70 -21.17
CA VAL A 236 -2.00 -1.61 -20.90
C VAL A 236 -2.32 -0.96 -19.55
N ILE A 237 -1.30 -0.86 -18.71
CA ILE A 237 -1.24 0.04 -17.57
C ILE A 237 -0.27 1.14 -17.95
N ALA A 238 -0.79 2.33 -18.22
CA ALA A 238 -0.03 3.49 -18.66
C ALA A 238 0.11 4.53 -17.55
N PHE A 239 1.13 5.36 -17.70
CA PHE A 239 1.39 6.52 -16.86
C PHE A 239 1.54 7.72 -17.79
N ASP A 240 0.60 8.64 -17.72
CA ASP A 240 0.52 9.80 -18.57
C ASP A 240 0.75 11.07 -17.70
N ARG A 241 1.30 12.11 -18.33
CA ARG A 241 1.54 13.44 -17.72
C ARG A 241 0.25 14.14 -17.34
#